data_79e1fc485e8b9f516a9afe8f7ae72f9b
#
_entry.id   79e1fc485e8b9f516a9afe8f7ae72f9b
#
_cell.length_a   1.000
_cell.length_b   1.000
_cell.length_c   1.000
_cell.angle_alpha   90.00
_cell.angle_beta   90.00
_cell.angle_gamma   90.00
#
_symmetry.space_group_name_H-M   'P 1'
#
loop_
_entity.id
_entity.type
_entity.pdbx_description
1 polymer ?
#
loop_
_entity_poly.entity_id
_entity_poly.type
_entity_poly.pdbx_seq_one_letter_code
_entity_poly.pdbx_strand_id
1 'polypeptide(L)'
;MSVVDGRHLWQPLVAMRQRPPDAALSRRCLLRLIVGAAMLPIPTFAPAGFDFFLSEYSATRAELQAEMAKRFPLQQRYSDLFTVTLRDPQLGFDPANNRLRVTAVLSIASPLLSPAGLEGLVSVSSALRYDAPARAVRLVQPRADRIELQGLSGRDAERLQQIGAVVAQELLRGKALHTFDAKDLTVGNKVYEIGDITVQQDGVTVQLK
;
A
#
# COMPACT_ATOMS: atom_id res chain seq x y z
N MET A 1 -9.65 -66.59 -10.07
CA MET A 1 -10.08 -67.36 -8.90
C MET A 1 -10.42 -66.39 -7.81
N SER A 2 -11.69 -66.26 -7.61
CA SER A 2 -12.58 -66.05 -6.44
C SER A 2 -12.52 -64.64 -5.88
N VAL A 3 -13.45 -63.75 -6.17
CA VAL A 3 -14.91 -63.65 -5.84
C VAL A 3 -15.22 -63.89 -4.36
N VAL A 4 -15.76 -62.85 -3.72
CA VAL A 4 -16.87 -62.74 -2.76
C VAL A 4 -16.85 -61.29 -2.27
N ASP A 5 -17.70 -60.37 -2.63
CA ASP A 5 -19.14 -60.13 -2.49
C ASP A 5 -19.64 -60.20 -1.03
N GLY A 6 -20.25 -59.15 -0.58
CA GLY A 6 -20.81 -59.00 0.76
C GLY A 6 -21.50 -57.65 0.99
N ARG A 7 -22.65 -57.45 0.28
CA ARG A 7 -23.68 -56.46 0.62
C ARG A 7 -24.37 -56.88 1.93
N HIS A 8 -24.81 -55.91 2.71
CA HIS A 8 -26.09 -55.89 3.47
C HIS A 8 -26.20 -54.52 4.13
N LEU A 9 -27.05 -53.67 3.68
CA LEU A 9 -28.53 -53.60 3.75
C LEU A 9 -29.05 -53.38 5.18
N TRP A 10 -29.83 -52.30 5.22
CA TRP A 10 -31.13 -52.03 5.84
C TRP A 10 -31.14 -51.04 7.01
N GLN A 11 -31.85 -49.96 6.71
CA GLN A 11 -32.73 -49.08 7.49
C GLN A 11 -33.81 -49.87 8.29
N PRO A 12 -34.77 -49.20 8.85
CA PRO A 12 -34.96 -47.99 9.66
C PRO A 12 -35.75 -48.31 10.95
N LEU A 13 -36.06 -47.36 11.79
CA LEU A 13 -37.28 -47.34 12.61
C LEU A 13 -37.34 -46.02 13.42
N VAL A 14 -38.23 -45.21 12.97
CA VAL A 14 -39.58 -44.92 13.45
C VAL A 14 -39.66 -44.07 14.71
N ALA A 15 -40.07 -42.90 14.41
CA ALA A 15 -40.95 -41.97 15.11
C ALA A 15 -41.33 -42.31 16.56
N MET A 16 -41.11 -41.34 17.44
CA MET A 16 -42.05 -41.12 18.52
C MET A 16 -42.28 -39.61 18.71
N ARG A 17 -43.43 -39.26 18.28
CA ARG A 17 -44.12 -37.98 18.39
C ARG A 17 -44.64 -37.88 19.83
N GLN A 18 -44.18 -36.90 20.60
CA GLN A 18 -44.93 -36.48 21.78
C GLN A 18 -45.17 -34.96 21.73
N ARG A 19 -46.45 -34.64 21.73
CA ARG A 19 -47.02 -33.31 21.84
C ARG A 19 -47.04 -32.83 23.29
N PRO A 20 -47.19 -31.52 23.52
CA PRO A 20 -46.91 -30.83 24.76
C PRO A 20 -48.08 -30.85 25.75
N PRO A 21 -47.91 -30.40 26.94
CA PRO A 21 -48.99 -29.79 27.68
C PRO A 21 -48.81 -28.27 27.75
N ASP A 22 -49.89 -27.60 27.45
CA ASP A 22 -50.17 -26.22 27.73
C ASP A 22 -50.10 -25.95 29.23
N ALA A 23 -49.42 -24.89 29.61
CA ALA A 23 -49.66 -24.26 30.89
C ALA A 23 -49.23 -22.78 30.89
N ALA A 24 -50.26 -21.98 30.83
CA ALA A 24 -50.44 -20.74 31.58
C ALA A 24 -49.40 -19.62 31.49
N LEU A 25 -49.84 -18.59 30.85
CA LEU A 25 -49.47 -17.20 30.99
C LEU A 25 -49.16 -16.79 32.46
N SER A 26 -47.94 -16.38 32.71
CA SER A 26 -47.68 -15.46 33.79
C SER A 26 -47.03 -14.18 33.23
N ARG A 27 -47.89 -13.17 33.12
CA ARG A 27 -47.49 -11.76 32.91
C ARG A 27 -46.73 -11.30 34.11
N ARG A 28 -45.44 -11.14 34.06
CA ARG A 28 -44.58 -10.25 34.90
C ARG A 28 -43.12 -10.67 34.81
N CYS A 29 -42.46 -10.26 33.73
CA CYS A 29 -41.03 -9.93 33.72
C CYS A 29 -40.72 -9.19 32.41
N LEU A 30 -41.35 -8.03 32.27
CA LEU A 30 -40.83 -6.96 31.45
C LEU A 30 -39.61 -6.37 32.13
N LEU A 31 -38.66 -6.02 31.32
CA LEU A 31 -37.44 -5.24 31.54
C LEU A 31 -36.22 -6.02 32.04
N ARG A 32 -35.37 -6.34 31.08
CA ARG A 32 -33.94 -6.02 31.07
C ARG A 32 -33.24 -6.78 29.95
N LEU A 33 -33.64 -6.51 28.68
CA LEU A 33 -32.74 -6.72 27.56
C LEU A 33 -31.95 -5.40 27.38
N ILE A 34 -30.83 -5.29 28.08
CA ILE A 34 -29.78 -4.34 27.75
C ILE A 34 -29.17 -4.86 26.45
N VAL A 35 -29.62 -4.29 25.34
CA VAL A 35 -28.93 -4.39 24.07
C VAL A 35 -27.62 -3.61 24.22
N GLY A 36 -26.58 -4.33 24.60
CA GLY A 36 -25.23 -3.84 24.50
C GLY A 36 -24.89 -3.65 23.03
N ALA A 37 -25.18 -2.49 22.48
CA ALA A 37 -24.65 -2.06 21.21
C ALA A 37 -23.13 -1.94 21.40
N ALA A 38 -22.40 -2.96 20.98
CA ALA A 38 -20.97 -2.88 20.79
C ALA A 38 -20.71 -1.79 19.75
N MET A 39 -20.40 -0.58 20.21
CA MET A 39 -19.84 0.47 19.35
C MET A 39 -18.47 -0.02 18.89
N LEU A 40 -18.46 -0.65 17.72
CA LEU A 40 -17.22 -0.84 16.96
C LEU A 40 -16.69 0.55 16.62
N PRO A 41 -15.43 0.86 16.94
CA PRO A 41 -14.82 2.11 16.48
C PRO A 41 -14.78 2.08 14.96
N ILE A 42 -15.59 2.90 14.34
CA ILE A 42 -15.50 3.15 12.90
C ILE A 42 -14.18 3.88 12.70
N PRO A 43 -13.23 3.35 11.92
CA PRO A 43 -12.02 4.10 11.60
C PRO A 43 -12.44 5.36 10.84
N THR A 44 -12.32 6.50 11.48
CA THR A 44 -12.49 7.79 10.83
C THR A 44 -11.25 8.00 9.95
N PHE A 45 -11.39 7.72 8.67
CA PHE A 45 -10.42 8.19 7.68
C PHE A 45 -10.51 9.72 7.68
N ALA A 46 -9.51 10.36 8.26
CA ALA A 46 -9.36 11.79 8.08
C ALA A 46 -8.94 12.03 6.62
N PRO A 47 -9.72 12.71 5.80
CA PRO A 47 -9.32 13.06 4.44
C PRO A 47 -8.12 14.01 4.49
N ALA A 48 -7.23 13.93 3.49
CA ALA A 48 -6.23 14.97 3.29
C ALA A 48 -6.95 16.30 3.18
N GLY A 49 -6.51 17.27 3.94
CA GLY A 49 -7.20 18.55 4.00
C GLY A 49 -6.29 19.68 4.42
N PHE A 50 -6.76 20.87 4.12
CA PHE A 50 -6.16 22.11 4.54
C PHE A 50 -6.60 22.45 5.96
N ASP A 51 -5.65 22.55 6.89
CA ASP A 51 -5.92 23.13 8.21
C ASP A 51 -5.71 24.64 8.16
N PHE A 52 -6.82 25.36 8.10
CA PHE A 52 -6.85 26.83 7.97
C PHE A 52 -6.13 27.53 9.14
N PHE A 53 -6.16 26.94 10.34
CA PHE A 53 -5.54 27.55 11.52
C PHE A 53 -4.02 27.38 11.55
N LEU A 54 -3.51 26.32 10.92
CA LEU A 54 -2.08 26.01 10.91
C LEU A 54 -1.40 26.39 9.60
N SER A 55 -2.15 26.81 8.58
CA SER A 55 -1.64 27.02 7.21
C SER A 55 -0.85 25.82 6.70
N GLU A 56 -1.39 24.63 6.93
CA GLU A 56 -0.77 23.35 6.57
C GLU A 56 -1.71 22.50 5.73
N TYR A 57 -1.12 21.76 4.80
CA TYR A 57 -1.78 20.72 4.06
C TYR A 57 -1.17 19.37 4.45
N SER A 58 -2.00 18.45 4.89
CA SER A 58 -1.57 17.10 5.30
C SER A 58 -2.12 16.04 4.35
N ALA A 59 -1.25 15.18 3.86
CA ALA A 59 -1.60 14.02 3.07
C ALA A 59 -1.33 12.74 3.86
N THR A 60 -2.34 11.90 3.99
CA THR A 60 -2.26 10.65 4.73
C THR A 60 -1.48 9.56 3.96
N ARG A 61 -1.02 8.53 4.68
CA ARG A 61 -0.41 7.33 4.08
C ARG A 61 -1.29 6.72 2.99
N ALA A 62 -2.59 6.57 3.24
CA ALA A 62 -3.51 5.92 2.32
C ALA A 62 -3.63 6.69 1.00
N GLU A 63 -3.72 8.01 1.06
CA GLU A 63 -3.80 8.88 -0.11
C GLU A 63 -2.52 8.87 -0.93
N LEU A 64 -1.37 9.02 -0.24
CA LEU A 64 -0.07 8.97 -0.90
C LEU A 64 0.20 7.61 -1.54
N GLN A 65 -0.20 6.52 -0.87
CA GLN A 65 -0.10 5.16 -1.40
C GLN A 65 -0.96 4.99 -2.66
N ALA A 66 -2.20 5.48 -2.64
CA ALA A 66 -3.09 5.43 -3.79
C ALA A 66 -2.54 6.24 -4.98
N GLU A 67 -2.02 7.44 -4.73
CA GLU A 67 -1.39 8.28 -5.76
C GLU A 67 -0.13 7.65 -6.34
N MET A 68 0.69 7.05 -5.49
CA MET A 68 1.89 6.34 -5.94
C MET A 68 1.51 5.12 -6.80
N ALA A 69 0.53 4.32 -6.39
CA ALA A 69 0.09 3.13 -7.13
C ALA A 69 -0.37 3.45 -8.56
N LYS A 70 -1.01 4.61 -8.78
CA LYS A 70 -1.44 5.06 -10.12
C LYS A 70 -0.27 5.28 -11.09
N ARG A 71 0.93 5.51 -10.59
CA ARG A 71 2.13 5.81 -11.38
C ARG A 71 2.95 4.57 -11.72
N PHE A 72 2.64 3.44 -11.11
CA PHE A 72 3.28 2.16 -11.37
C PHE A 72 2.44 1.29 -12.31
N PRO A 73 3.06 0.38 -13.06
CA PRO A 73 4.48 0.03 -13.04
C PRO A 73 5.38 1.08 -13.70
N LEU A 74 6.60 1.25 -13.18
CA LEU A 74 7.65 2.02 -13.82
C LEU A 74 8.55 1.07 -14.58
N GLN A 75 8.75 1.34 -15.87
CA GLN A 75 9.54 0.49 -16.73
C GLN A 75 10.59 1.30 -17.49
N GLN A 76 11.78 0.75 -17.58
CA GLN A 76 12.86 1.30 -18.39
C GLN A 76 13.55 0.17 -19.16
N ARG A 77 13.67 0.39 -20.46
CA ARG A 77 14.41 -0.50 -21.36
C ARG A 77 15.80 0.07 -21.62
N TYR A 78 16.80 -0.78 -21.50
CA TYR A 78 18.20 -0.42 -21.72
C TYR A 78 18.70 -1.13 -22.97
N SER A 79 18.67 -0.42 -24.09
CA SER A 79 18.91 -1.00 -25.42
C SER A 79 18.01 -2.23 -25.61
N ASP A 80 18.44 -3.22 -26.35
CA ASP A 80 17.72 -4.50 -26.47
C ASP A 80 18.25 -5.57 -25.50
N LEU A 81 19.07 -5.15 -24.54
CA LEU A 81 19.75 -6.07 -23.63
C LEU A 81 18.91 -6.44 -22.42
N PHE A 82 18.28 -5.47 -21.77
CA PHE A 82 17.44 -5.75 -20.61
C PHE A 82 16.37 -4.70 -20.36
N THR A 83 15.30 -5.14 -19.73
CA THR A 83 14.19 -4.31 -19.28
C THR A 83 14.10 -4.40 -17.77
N VAL A 84 14.04 -3.26 -17.10
CA VAL A 84 13.81 -3.18 -15.64
C VAL A 84 12.43 -2.64 -15.40
N THR A 85 11.70 -3.31 -14.52
CA THR A 85 10.35 -2.93 -14.13
C THR A 85 10.25 -2.86 -12.61
N LEU A 86 9.67 -1.78 -12.10
CA LEU A 86 9.26 -1.65 -10.69
C LEU A 86 7.74 -1.72 -10.63
N ARG A 87 7.20 -2.58 -9.76
CA ARG A 87 5.75 -2.77 -9.57
C ARG A 87 5.41 -2.89 -8.08
N ASP A 88 4.12 -2.79 -7.78
CA ASP A 88 3.57 -2.99 -6.44
C ASP A 88 4.26 -2.12 -5.36
N PRO A 89 4.26 -0.77 -5.53
CA PRO A 89 4.95 0.11 -4.61
C PRO A 89 4.30 0.11 -3.23
N GLN A 90 5.13 0.11 -2.19
CA GLN A 90 4.71 0.28 -0.79
C GLN A 90 5.45 1.47 -0.20
N LEU A 91 4.70 2.41 0.41
CA LEU A 91 5.27 3.59 1.04
C LEU A 91 5.62 3.34 2.51
N GLY A 92 6.82 3.74 2.88
CA GLY A 92 7.30 3.85 4.25
C GLY A 92 7.72 5.28 4.56
N PHE A 93 7.66 5.67 5.81
CA PHE A 93 7.97 7.02 6.26
C PHE A 93 9.10 6.98 7.27
N ASP A 94 10.06 7.87 7.09
CA ASP A 94 11.22 8.06 7.97
C ASP A 94 11.28 9.53 8.43
N PRO A 95 10.53 9.87 9.48
CA PRO A 95 10.50 11.24 10.00
C PRO A 95 11.85 11.73 10.50
N ALA A 96 12.68 10.83 11.06
CA ALA A 96 13.98 11.19 11.62
C ALA A 96 14.92 11.77 10.57
N ASN A 97 14.86 11.27 9.33
CA ASN A 97 15.68 11.71 8.22
C ASN A 97 14.90 12.58 7.21
N ASN A 98 13.65 12.89 7.49
CA ASN A 98 12.72 13.58 6.57
C ASN A 98 12.69 12.93 5.18
N ARG A 99 12.58 11.60 5.13
CA ARG A 99 12.61 10.82 3.89
C ARG A 99 11.40 9.92 3.75
N LEU A 100 10.95 9.77 2.52
CA LEU A 100 9.97 8.77 2.12
C LEU A 100 10.70 7.55 1.56
N ARG A 101 10.28 6.35 1.97
CA ARG A 101 10.80 5.09 1.43
C ARG A 101 9.78 4.47 0.48
N VAL A 102 10.23 4.04 -0.67
CA VAL A 102 9.45 3.25 -1.63
C VAL A 102 10.05 1.86 -1.69
N THR A 103 9.29 0.86 -1.28
CA THR A 103 9.64 -0.55 -1.48
C THR A 103 8.80 -1.10 -2.63
N ALA A 104 9.43 -1.72 -3.62
CA ALA A 104 8.75 -2.21 -4.81
C ALA A 104 9.32 -3.56 -5.23
N VAL A 105 8.53 -4.33 -5.97
CA VAL A 105 9.03 -5.51 -6.66
C VAL A 105 9.85 -5.04 -7.87
N LEU A 106 11.10 -5.47 -7.89
CA LEU A 106 12.03 -5.25 -9.00
C LEU A 106 12.04 -6.48 -9.89
N SER A 107 11.78 -6.29 -11.17
CA SER A 107 11.92 -7.34 -12.18
C SER A 107 12.95 -6.91 -13.24
N ILE A 108 13.89 -7.78 -13.54
CA ILE A 108 14.92 -7.58 -14.58
C ILE A 108 14.73 -8.71 -15.61
N ALA A 109 14.30 -8.36 -16.80
CA ALA A 109 14.13 -9.30 -17.91
C ALA A 109 15.22 -9.09 -18.96
N SER A 110 15.85 -10.17 -19.41
CA SER A 110 16.88 -10.15 -20.44
C SER A 110 16.94 -11.49 -21.18
N PRO A 111 17.10 -11.49 -22.51
CA PRO A 111 17.34 -12.71 -23.26
C PRO A 111 18.70 -13.35 -22.94
N LEU A 112 19.59 -12.64 -22.25
CA LEU A 112 20.92 -13.12 -21.87
C LEU A 112 20.94 -13.79 -20.50
N LEU A 113 19.83 -13.75 -19.75
CA LEU A 113 19.71 -14.39 -18.44
C LEU A 113 19.14 -15.80 -18.56
N SER A 114 19.53 -16.67 -17.64
CA SER A 114 18.93 -18.00 -17.46
C SER A 114 18.61 -18.20 -15.97
N PRO A 115 17.34 -18.18 -15.58
CA PRO A 115 16.12 -17.93 -16.38
C PRO A 115 16.11 -16.53 -17.02
N ALA A 116 15.28 -16.32 -18.05
CA ALA A 116 15.21 -15.08 -18.83
C ALA A 116 14.76 -13.84 -18.04
N GLY A 117 14.48 -13.99 -16.74
CA GLY A 117 14.11 -12.91 -15.84
C GLY A 117 14.46 -13.22 -14.38
N LEU A 118 14.67 -12.17 -13.64
CA LEU A 118 14.95 -12.20 -12.20
C LEU A 118 13.98 -11.27 -11.50
N GLU A 119 13.50 -11.69 -10.35
CA GLU A 119 12.66 -10.87 -9.48
C GLU A 119 13.29 -10.68 -8.10
N GLY A 120 12.90 -9.60 -7.46
CA GLY A 120 13.35 -9.30 -6.12
C GLY A 120 12.62 -8.11 -5.53
N LEU A 121 13.10 -7.66 -4.39
CA LEU A 121 12.61 -6.47 -3.72
C LEU A 121 13.69 -5.37 -3.74
N VAL A 122 13.25 -4.16 -4.01
CA VAL A 122 14.09 -2.98 -3.87
C VAL A 122 13.44 -1.99 -2.92
N SER A 123 14.23 -1.40 -2.04
CA SER A 123 13.82 -0.32 -1.15
C SER A 123 14.69 0.90 -1.43
N VAL A 124 14.04 2.01 -1.75
CA VAL A 124 14.68 3.28 -2.10
C VAL A 124 14.10 4.38 -1.22
N SER A 125 14.95 5.10 -0.48
CA SER A 125 14.54 6.28 0.25
C SER A 125 14.81 7.55 -0.56
N SER A 126 13.91 8.53 -0.46
CA SER A 126 14.01 9.81 -1.18
C SER A 126 13.62 10.97 -0.28
N ALA A 127 14.30 12.09 -0.42
CA ALA A 127 13.81 13.36 0.10
C ALA A 127 12.66 13.87 -0.78
N LEU A 128 11.89 14.79 -0.25
CA LEU A 128 10.78 15.42 -0.95
C LEU A 128 11.11 16.87 -1.29
N ARG A 129 10.69 17.34 -2.46
CA ARG A 129 10.81 18.74 -2.85
C ARG A 129 9.61 19.17 -3.69
N TYR A 130 9.16 20.37 -3.47
CA TYR A 130 8.15 20.99 -4.29
C TYR A 130 8.72 21.52 -5.61
N ASP A 131 8.03 21.22 -6.69
CA ASP A 131 8.25 21.73 -8.04
C ASP A 131 7.10 22.69 -8.36
N ALA A 132 7.35 23.99 -8.19
CA ALA A 132 6.33 25.04 -8.33
C ALA A 132 5.70 25.08 -9.74
N PRO A 133 6.46 25.03 -10.85
CA PRO A 133 5.88 24.99 -12.19
C PRO A 133 4.92 23.82 -12.42
N ALA A 134 5.24 22.66 -11.87
CA ALA A 134 4.40 21.47 -12.00
C ALA A 134 3.36 21.32 -10.88
N ARG A 135 3.39 22.20 -9.87
CA ARG A 135 2.57 22.12 -8.65
C ARG A 135 2.62 20.74 -8.01
N ALA A 136 3.78 20.14 -7.95
CA ALA A 136 3.93 18.75 -7.53
C ALA A 136 5.03 18.59 -6.48
N VAL A 137 4.79 17.75 -5.48
CA VAL A 137 5.82 17.23 -4.60
C VAL A 137 6.49 16.05 -5.29
N ARG A 138 7.81 16.14 -5.47
CA ARG A 138 8.62 15.15 -6.17
C ARG A 138 9.61 14.44 -5.27
N LEU A 139 9.90 13.21 -5.62
CA LEU A 139 10.99 12.42 -5.04
C LEU A 139 12.33 12.97 -5.56
N VAL A 140 13.20 13.36 -4.65
CA VAL A 140 14.54 13.88 -4.99
C VAL A 140 15.61 13.14 -4.20
N GLN A 141 16.83 13.12 -4.74
CA GLN A 141 17.97 12.44 -4.12
C GLN A 141 17.64 11.01 -3.66
N PRO A 142 17.12 10.16 -4.56
CA PRO A 142 16.82 8.78 -4.24
C PRO A 142 18.11 8.03 -3.87
N ARG A 143 18.02 7.14 -2.87
CA ARG A 143 19.10 6.25 -2.42
C ARG A 143 18.54 4.86 -2.29
N ALA A 144 19.19 3.88 -2.91
CA ALA A 144 18.85 2.48 -2.69
C ALA A 144 19.33 2.07 -1.30
N ASP A 145 18.39 1.70 -0.43
CA ASP A 145 18.68 1.26 0.93
C ASP A 145 18.91 -0.27 0.97
N ARG A 146 18.17 -1.01 0.14
CA ARG A 146 18.21 -2.48 0.11
C ARG A 146 17.77 -3.00 -1.25
N ILE A 147 18.48 -4.04 -1.72
CA ILE A 147 18.07 -4.84 -2.88
C ILE A 147 18.26 -6.30 -2.57
N GLU A 148 17.24 -7.08 -2.84
CA GLU A 148 17.24 -8.54 -2.71
C GLU A 148 16.77 -9.14 -4.02
N LEU A 149 17.64 -9.85 -4.72
CA LEU A 149 17.29 -10.60 -5.94
C LEU A 149 17.20 -12.08 -5.58
N GLN A 150 16.16 -12.73 -6.08
CA GLN A 150 15.93 -14.15 -5.87
C GLN A 150 16.66 -14.98 -6.92
N GLY A 151 17.13 -16.18 -6.52
CA GLY A 151 17.69 -17.16 -7.46
C GLY A 151 19.12 -16.88 -7.91
N LEU A 152 19.79 -15.88 -7.34
CA LEU A 152 21.19 -15.58 -7.65
C LEU A 152 22.05 -15.58 -6.38
N SER A 153 23.30 -15.99 -6.55
CA SER A 153 24.32 -15.95 -5.51
C SER A 153 25.70 -15.60 -6.07
N GLY A 154 26.62 -15.18 -5.21
CA GLY A 154 27.99 -14.87 -5.59
C GLY A 154 28.13 -13.52 -6.31
N ARG A 155 29.24 -13.36 -7.04
CA ARG A 155 29.66 -12.09 -7.67
C ARG A 155 28.66 -11.54 -8.68
N ASP A 156 27.95 -12.41 -9.40
CA ASP A 156 26.98 -11.98 -10.40
C ASP A 156 25.73 -11.40 -9.75
N ALA A 157 25.31 -11.97 -8.60
CA ALA A 157 24.25 -11.38 -7.77
C ALA A 157 24.61 -9.98 -7.30
N GLU A 158 25.82 -9.78 -6.79
CA GLU A 158 26.30 -8.47 -6.33
C GLU A 158 26.30 -7.42 -7.46
N ARG A 159 26.78 -7.79 -8.64
CA ARG A 159 26.78 -6.90 -9.82
C ARG A 159 25.37 -6.52 -10.25
N LEU A 160 24.46 -7.49 -10.32
CA LEU A 160 23.06 -7.22 -10.71
C LEU A 160 22.32 -6.41 -9.64
N GLN A 161 22.61 -6.63 -8.36
CA GLN A 161 22.09 -5.78 -7.29
C GLN A 161 22.57 -4.33 -7.45
N GLN A 162 23.85 -4.10 -7.74
CA GLN A 162 24.38 -2.76 -7.96
C GLN A 162 23.71 -2.07 -9.17
N ILE A 163 23.56 -2.78 -10.28
CA ILE A 163 22.87 -2.25 -11.46
C ILE A 163 21.41 -1.96 -11.12
N GLY A 164 20.70 -2.90 -10.48
CA GLY A 164 19.33 -2.73 -10.04
C GLY A 164 19.15 -1.53 -9.11
N ALA A 165 20.13 -1.28 -8.22
CA ALA A 165 20.14 -0.12 -7.33
C ALA A 165 20.16 1.20 -8.12
N VAL A 166 21.09 1.32 -9.05
CA VAL A 166 21.25 2.53 -9.87
C VAL A 166 19.99 2.79 -10.71
N VAL A 167 19.48 1.74 -11.33
CA VAL A 167 18.26 1.84 -12.18
C VAL A 167 17.03 2.20 -11.35
N ALA A 168 16.84 1.59 -10.19
CA ALA A 168 15.70 1.89 -9.32
C ALA A 168 15.75 3.34 -8.82
N GLN A 169 16.94 3.85 -8.46
CA GLN A 169 17.12 5.25 -8.11
C GLN A 169 16.77 6.17 -9.28
N GLU A 170 17.23 5.85 -10.49
CA GLU A 170 16.95 6.66 -11.68
C GLU A 170 15.45 6.65 -12.04
N LEU A 171 14.80 5.50 -11.96
CA LEU A 171 13.36 5.36 -12.22
C LEU A 171 12.51 6.18 -11.24
N LEU A 172 12.95 6.33 -9.99
CA LEU A 172 12.23 7.08 -8.97
C LEU A 172 12.59 8.57 -8.93
N ARG A 173 13.73 8.96 -9.51
CA ARG A 173 14.18 10.35 -9.52
C ARG A 173 13.18 11.27 -10.21
N GLY A 174 12.78 12.33 -9.52
CA GLY A 174 11.87 13.34 -10.04
C GLY A 174 10.42 12.88 -10.22
N LYS A 175 10.08 11.64 -9.85
CA LYS A 175 8.67 11.19 -9.90
C LYS A 175 7.83 12.00 -8.92
N ALA A 176 6.65 12.42 -9.39
CA ALA A 176 5.70 13.11 -8.55
C ALA A 176 5.10 12.14 -7.53
N LEU A 177 5.09 12.53 -6.27
CA LEU A 177 4.36 11.85 -5.21
C LEU A 177 2.90 12.31 -5.17
N HIS A 178 2.72 13.63 -5.22
CA HIS A 178 1.41 14.28 -5.24
C HIS A 178 1.45 15.49 -6.15
N THR A 179 0.32 15.80 -6.80
CA THR A 179 0.15 16.99 -7.65
C THR A 179 -1.06 17.74 -7.15
N PHE A 180 -0.87 19.02 -6.86
CA PHE A 180 -1.93 19.91 -6.38
C PHE A 180 -2.72 20.51 -7.54
N ASP A 181 -4.02 20.50 -7.42
CA ASP A 181 -4.86 21.34 -8.26
C ASP A 181 -4.71 22.81 -7.84
N ALA A 182 -4.95 23.75 -8.75
CA ALA A 182 -4.88 25.17 -8.43
C ALA A 182 -5.82 25.56 -7.27
N LYS A 183 -6.98 24.90 -7.19
CA LYS A 183 -7.96 25.09 -6.12
C LYS A 183 -7.45 24.66 -4.74
N ASP A 184 -6.59 23.65 -4.67
CA ASP A 184 -6.06 23.12 -3.41
C ASP A 184 -5.06 24.10 -2.76
N LEU A 185 -4.49 24.99 -3.56
CA LEU A 185 -3.58 26.06 -3.12
C LEU A 185 -4.26 27.41 -2.99
N THR A 186 -5.59 27.47 -3.16
CA THR A 186 -6.35 28.74 -3.12
C THR A 186 -7.40 28.68 -2.02
N VAL A 187 -7.34 29.62 -1.08
CA VAL A 187 -8.36 29.77 -0.03
C VAL A 187 -8.92 31.18 -0.12
N GLY A 188 -10.21 31.28 -0.43
CA GLY A 188 -10.85 32.54 -0.74
C GLY A 188 -10.21 33.19 -1.98
N ASN A 189 -9.65 34.39 -1.84
CA ASN A 189 -8.96 35.10 -2.91
C ASN A 189 -7.43 35.05 -2.80
N LYS A 190 -6.90 34.25 -1.87
CA LYS A 190 -5.45 34.13 -1.62
C LYS A 190 -4.92 32.83 -2.20
N VAL A 191 -3.87 32.94 -3.00
CA VAL A 191 -3.09 31.79 -3.48
C VAL A 191 -1.91 31.61 -2.55
N TYR A 192 -1.73 30.41 -2.03
CA TYR A 192 -0.64 30.04 -1.13
C TYR A 192 0.50 29.39 -1.90
N GLU A 193 1.71 29.65 -1.44
CA GLU A 193 2.91 28.98 -1.92
C GLU A 193 3.27 27.82 -0.97
N ILE A 194 3.82 26.77 -1.52
CA ILE A 194 4.29 25.63 -0.73
C ILE A 194 5.65 25.98 -0.13
N GLY A 195 5.74 25.85 1.18
CA GLY A 195 6.95 26.03 1.98
C GLY A 195 7.62 24.70 2.29
N ASP A 196 7.84 24.46 3.59
CA ASP A 196 8.58 23.27 4.05
C ASP A 196 7.73 22.01 3.95
N ILE A 197 8.37 20.90 3.62
CA ILE A 197 7.76 19.58 3.52
C ILE A 197 8.35 18.69 4.60
N THR A 198 7.48 18.15 5.47
CA THR A 198 7.86 17.32 6.59
C THR A 198 7.24 15.93 6.48
N VAL A 199 8.07 14.90 6.54
CA VAL A 199 7.61 13.51 6.60
C VAL A 199 7.23 13.19 8.04
N GLN A 200 5.97 12.78 8.26
CA GLN A 200 5.43 12.32 9.53
C GLN A 200 5.39 10.79 9.57
N GLN A 201 4.98 10.20 10.70
CA GLN A 201 4.90 8.73 10.83
C GLN A 201 3.88 8.10 9.88
N ASP A 202 2.77 8.81 9.61
CA ASP A 202 1.66 8.29 8.82
C ASP A 202 1.26 9.17 7.62
N GLY A 203 2.18 10.02 7.17
CA GLY A 203 1.90 10.91 6.06
C GLY A 203 2.97 11.95 5.83
N VAL A 204 2.60 13.00 5.10
CA VAL A 204 3.44 14.15 4.78
C VAL A 204 2.67 15.42 5.05
N THR A 205 3.27 16.36 5.76
CA THR A 205 2.74 17.69 6.00
C THR A 205 3.52 18.71 5.17
N VAL A 206 2.79 19.62 4.56
CA VAL A 206 3.31 20.69 3.71
C VAL A 206 2.86 22.02 4.28
N GLN A 207 3.81 22.89 4.64
CA GLN A 207 3.49 24.24 5.08
C GLN A 207 3.11 25.12 3.90
N LEU A 208 2.14 26.00 4.11
CA LEU A 208 1.68 26.99 3.14
C LEU A 208 2.10 28.39 3.59
N LYS A 209 2.63 29.18 2.67
CA LYS A 209 3.13 30.56 2.89
C LYS A 209 2.36 31.56 2.07
#